data_f7b915bf000a50dde5998eb8cfb2c593
#
_entry.id   f7b915bf000a50dde5998eb8cfb2c593
#
_cell.length_a   1.000
_cell.length_b   1.000
_cell.length_c   1.000
_cell.angle_alpha   90.00
_cell.angle_beta   90.00
_cell.angle_gamma   90.00
#
_symmetry.space_group_name_H-M   'P 1'
#
loop_
_entity.id
_entity.type
_entity.pdbx_description
1 polymer ?
#
loop_
_entity_poly.entity_id
_entity_poly.type
_entity_poly.pdbx_seq_one_letter_code
_entity_poly.pdbx_strand_id
1 'polypeptide(L)'
;MAAEVHLADRGDTTTLPETLEAAEANLAAVDAAPTPADPAELVADKGYHSRAGLKDLEDGSWKSRIAEKKGRGVHRWHGNVEARRAVYNSRARLRSGVAREAFKLRAELCERGFALVLDRGGMRRAWLRGRENLHKRYLVHVAGYNLGLIMRLLVGAGTPRAFLAGGSAYLLARVNANGAALALLVTTGTETAMLAVSLAPEPLD
;
A
#
# COMPACT_ATOMS: atom_id res chain seq x y z
N MET A 1 -0.44 2.67 -3.23
CA MET A 1 -0.20 1.35 -3.85
C MET A 1 0.88 1.51 -4.89
N ALA A 2 1.98 0.78 -4.78
CA ALA A 2 2.99 0.67 -5.83
C ALA A 2 2.60 -0.46 -6.80
N ALA A 3 3.01 -0.37 -8.05
CA ALA A 3 2.68 -1.39 -9.06
C ALA A 3 3.83 -1.53 -10.06
N GLU A 4 4.33 -2.75 -10.17
CA GLU A 4 5.38 -3.13 -11.11
C GLU A 4 4.87 -4.20 -12.07
N VAL A 5 5.34 -4.18 -13.31
CA VAL A 5 5.04 -5.17 -14.34
C VAL A 5 6.33 -5.87 -14.72
N HIS A 6 6.43 -7.14 -14.36
CA HIS A 6 7.57 -7.99 -14.66
C HIS A 6 7.31 -8.86 -15.90
N LEU A 7 8.37 -9.39 -16.48
CA LEU A 7 8.27 -10.40 -17.53
C LEU A 7 7.69 -11.70 -16.98
N ALA A 8 6.89 -12.38 -17.76
CA ALA A 8 6.17 -13.59 -17.32
C ALA A 8 7.10 -14.81 -17.05
N ASP A 9 8.34 -14.77 -17.57
CA ASP A 9 9.38 -15.77 -17.35
C ASP A 9 10.16 -15.58 -16.04
N ARG A 10 9.97 -14.42 -15.36
CA ARG A 10 10.62 -14.15 -14.07
C ARG A 10 9.76 -14.67 -12.92
N GLY A 11 10.37 -15.46 -12.05
CA GLY A 11 9.70 -16.01 -10.87
C GLY A 11 9.51 -14.96 -9.77
N ASP A 12 8.51 -15.16 -8.91
CA ASP A 12 8.17 -14.27 -7.78
C ASP A 12 9.38 -13.96 -6.89
N THR A 13 10.25 -14.93 -6.64
CA THR A 13 11.44 -14.75 -5.78
C THR A 13 12.49 -13.85 -6.40
N THR A 14 12.53 -13.72 -7.74
CA THR A 14 13.50 -12.86 -8.44
C THR A 14 12.97 -11.44 -8.64
N THR A 15 11.66 -11.25 -8.61
CA THR A 15 11.02 -9.94 -8.78
C THR A 15 10.80 -9.19 -7.46
N LEU A 16 10.88 -9.90 -6.32
CA LEU A 16 10.66 -9.31 -5.01
C LEU A 16 11.59 -8.13 -4.68
N PRO A 17 12.91 -8.19 -4.89
CA PRO A 17 13.80 -7.08 -4.57
C PRO A 17 13.44 -5.80 -5.33
N GLU A 18 13.22 -5.87 -6.64
CA GLU A 18 12.82 -4.72 -7.48
C GLU A 18 11.47 -4.13 -7.01
N THR A 19 10.53 -4.99 -6.62
CA THR A 19 9.21 -4.55 -6.11
C THR A 19 9.34 -3.83 -4.76
N LEU A 20 10.24 -4.29 -3.89
CA LEU A 20 10.49 -3.65 -2.59
C LEU A 20 11.22 -2.32 -2.77
N GLU A 21 12.20 -2.24 -3.65
CA GLU A 21 12.90 -1.00 -3.99
C GLU A 21 11.92 0.07 -4.50
N ALA A 22 11.03 -0.30 -5.43
CA ALA A 22 9.98 0.59 -5.91
C ALA A 22 9.01 1.02 -4.80
N ALA A 23 8.68 0.11 -3.87
CA ALA A 23 7.83 0.42 -2.72
C ALA A 23 8.53 1.38 -1.74
N GLU A 24 9.82 1.17 -1.44
CA GLU A 24 10.62 2.06 -0.61
C GLU A 24 10.73 3.46 -1.21
N ALA A 25 10.98 3.57 -2.51
CA ALA A 25 11.03 4.86 -3.21
C ALA A 25 9.70 5.63 -3.09
N ASN A 26 8.57 4.94 -3.25
CA ASN A 26 7.25 5.55 -3.09
C ASN A 26 6.95 5.95 -1.64
N LEU A 27 7.39 5.16 -0.66
CA LEU A 27 7.22 5.49 0.77
C LEU A 27 8.14 6.63 1.19
N ALA A 28 9.36 6.70 0.64
CA ALA A 28 10.28 7.81 0.89
C ALA A 28 9.71 9.15 0.41
N ALA A 29 8.97 9.17 -0.69
CA ALA A 29 8.33 10.39 -1.20
C ALA A 29 7.26 10.98 -0.24
N VAL A 30 6.83 10.22 0.77
CA VAL A 30 5.86 10.65 1.79
C VAL A 30 6.40 10.52 3.22
N ASP A 31 7.73 10.50 3.36
CA ASP A 31 8.44 10.38 4.64
C ASP A 31 8.05 9.16 5.49
N ALA A 32 7.64 8.07 4.84
CA ALA A 32 7.19 6.83 5.46
C ALA A 32 8.05 5.61 5.07
N ALA A 33 9.29 5.84 4.60
CA ALA A 33 10.19 4.76 4.23
C ALA A 33 10.58 3.93 5.45
N PRO A 34 10.51 2.58 5.36
CA PRO A 34 10.95 1.72 6.44
C PRO A 34 12.47 1.79 6.61
N THR A 35 12.93 1.60 7.84
CA THR A 35 14.35 1.57 8.19
C THR A 35 14.67 0.29 8.95
N PRO A 36 15.95 -0.13 9.05
CA PRO A 36 16.32 -1.25 9.88
C PRO A 36 15.98 -1.07 11.38
N ALA A 37 15.92 0.18 11.85
CA ALA A 37 15.50 0.52 13.22
C ALA A 37 13.98 0.46 13.40
N ASP A 38 13.21 0.81 12.37
CA ASP A 38 11.75 0.73 12.34
C ASP A 38 11.29 0.03 11.03
N PRO A 39 11.42 -1.30 10.97
CA PRO A 39 11.14 -2.05 9.77
C PRO A 39 9.65 -2.27 9.54
N ALA A 40 9.21 -2.11 8.29
CA ALA A 40 7.85 -2.42 7.88
C ALA A 40 7.60 -3.92 7.75
N GLU A 41 6.34 -4.34 7.89
CA GLU A 41 5.95 -5.74 7.69
C GLU A 41 5.72 -6.05 6.21
N LEU A 42 6.41 -7.07 5.72
CA LEU A 42 6.22 -7.63 4.37
C LEU A 42 5.36 -8.89 4.46
N VAL A 43 4.12 -8.80 4.02
CA VAL A 43 3.20 -9.94 3.95
C VAL A 43 3.04 -10.37 2.49
N ALA A 44 3.61 -11.51 2.13
CA ALA A 44 3.60 -12.01 0.76
C ALA A 44 3.17 -13.48 0.67
N ASP A 45 2.79 -13.91 -0.53
CA ASP A 45 2.39 -15.29 -0.79
C ASP A 45 3.60 -16.24 -0.73
N LYS A 46 3.32 -17.51 -0.54
CA LYS A 46 4.33 -18.60 -0.54
C LYS A 46 5.17 -18.67 -1.82
N GLY A 47 4.70 -18.08 -2.93
CA GLY A 47 5.45 -17.93 -4.18
C GLY A 47 6.77 -17.20 -3.98
N TYR A 48 6.79 -16.21 -3.13
CA TYR A 48 7.95 -15.37 -2.80
C TYR A 48 8.93 -16.00 -1.81
N HIS A 49 8.62 -17.18 -1.25
CA HIS A 49 9.47 -17.82 -0.27
C HIS A 49 10.75 -18.38 -0.89
N SER A 50 11.91 -17.82 -0.54
CA SER A 50 13.23 -18.39 -0.80
C SER A 50 14.14 -18.20 0.42
N ARG A 51 15.10 -19.11 0.61
CA ARG A 51 16.06 -19.02 1.74
C ARG A 51 16.98 -17.79 1.58
N ALA A 52 17.41 -17.51 0.36
CA ALA A 52 18.23 -16.35 0.04
C ALA A 52 17.45 -15.05 0.32
N GLY A 53 16.25 -14.90 -0.27
CA GLY A 53 15.44 -13.70 -0.05
C GLY A 53 15.06 -13.47 1.42
N LEU A 54 14.77 -14.52 2.20
CA LEU A 54 14.53 -14.37 3.64
C LEU A 54 15.79 -13.95 4.41
N LYS A 55 16.97 -14.42 4.01
CA LYS A 55 18.25 -13.98 4.57
C LYS A 55 18.46 -12.49 4.28
N ASP A 56 18.25 -12.07 3.03
CA ASP A 56 18.46 -10.67 2.60
C ASP A 56 17.49 -9.70 3.30
N LEU A 57 16.28 -10.17 3.66
CA LEU A 57 15.29 -9.39 4.38
C LEU A 57 15.50 -9.34 5.91
N GLU A 58 16.30 -10.25 6.50
CA GLU A 58 16.30 -10.48 7.96
C GLU A 58 16.83 -9.29 8.74
N ASP A 59 17.91 -8.68 8.26
CA ASP A 59 18.56 -7.55 8.93
C ASP A 59 18.29 -6.21 8.18
N GLY A 60 17.32 -6.20 7.27
CA GLY A 60 16.93 -5.05 6.44
C GLY A 60 15.72 -4.28 6.98
N SER A 61 15.19 -3.40 6.12
CA SER A 61 14.04 -2.54 6.40
C SER A 61 12.69 -3.28 6.39
N TRP A 62 12.67 -4.59 6.08
CA TRP A 62 11.45 -5.37 5.94
C TRP A 62 11.43 -6.60 6.83
N LYS A 63 10.40 -6.76 7.64
CA LYS A 63 10.13 -7.98 8.41
C LYS A 63 9.22 -8.92 7.63
N SER A 64 9.76 -10.05 7.16
CA SER A 64 9.03 -11.00 6.33
C SER A 64 7.96 -11.79 7.10
N ARG A 65 6.75 -11.86 6.53
CA ARG A 65 5.67 -12.81 6.84
C ARG A 65 5.31 -13.56 5.57
N ILE A 66 6.22 -14.39 5.10
CA ILE A 66 6.07 -15.17 3.85
C ILE A 66 5.89 -16.64 4.21
N ALA A 67 4.75 -17.20 3.82
CA ALA A 67 4.44 -18.60 4.10
C ALA A 67 5.41 -19.55 3.37
N GLU A 68 5.82 -20.60 4.04
CA GLU A 68 6.74 -21.59 3.46
C GLU A 68 6.01 -22.49 2.46
N LYS A 69 6.67 -22.83 1.35
CA LYS A 69 6.19 -23.87 0.44
C LYS A 69 6.27 -25.21 1.14
N LYS A 70 5.24 -26.03 1.06
CA LYS A 70 5.28 -27.41 1.55
C LYS A 70 6.34 -28.18 0.76
N GLY A 71 7.50 -28.39 1.38
CA GLY A 71 8.58 -29.21 0.82
C GLY A 71 8.42 -30.68 1.17
N ARG A 72 8.89 -31.57 0.31
CA ARG A 72 9.05 -32.99 0.63
C ARG A 72 10.42 -33.20 1.25
N GLY A 73 10.49 -33.69 2.50
CA GLY A 73 11.71 -34.08 3.18
C GLY A 73 12.21 -33.13 4.26
N VAL A 74 13.32 -33.49 4.88
CA VAL A 74 13.97 -32.74 5.97
C VAL A 74 14.85 -31.63 5.40
N HIS A 75 14.69 -30.41 5.92
CA HIS A 75 15.56 -29.29 5.53
C HIS A 75 17.00 -29.52 6.02
N ARG A 76 17.93 -29.60 5.08
CA ARG A 76 19.37 -29.66 5.36
C ARG A 76 19.95 -28.24 5.21
N TRP A 77 20.69 -27.78 6.19
CA TRP A 77 21.19 -26.37 6.23
C TRP A 77 22.65 -26.25 5.80
N HIS A 78 23.44 -27.34 5.80
CA HIS A 78 24.81 -27.40 5.30
C HIS A 78 25.65 -26.15 5.61
N GLY A 79 25.72 -25.77 6.89
CA GLY A 79 26.51 -24.59 7.33
C GLY A 79 25.88 -23.23 7.09
N ASN A 80 24.72 -23.13 6.44
CA ASN A 80 24.05 -21.84 6.18
C ASN A 80 23.23 -21.39 7.42
N VAL A 81 23.96 -20.89 8.44
CA VAL A 81 23.40 -20.50 9.73
C VAL A 81 22.48 -19.29 9.60
N GLU A 82 22.85 -18.30 8.78
CA GLU A 82 22.07 -17.06 8.57
C GLU A 82 20.73 -17.35 7.92
N ALA A 83 20.71 -18.10 6.83
CA ALA A 83 19.45 -18.48 6.18
C ALA A 83 18.56 -19.34 7.09
N ARG A 84 19.19 -20.20 7.93
CA ARG A 84 18.48 -20.95 8.97
C ARG A 84 17.79 -19.99 9.95
N ARG A 85 18.54 -19.03 10.51
CA ARG A 85 18.02 -18.00 11.42
C ARG A 85 16.84 -17.26 10.79
N ALA A 86 17.00 -16.76 9.57
CA ALA A 86 15.98 -16.01 8.86
C ALA A 86 14.68 -16.82 8.64
N VAL A 87 14.79 -18.08 8.23
CA VAL A 87 13.63 -18.97 8.06
C VAL A 87 12.94 -19.25 9.40
N TYR A 88 13.69 -19.53 10.47
CA TYR A 88 13.08 -19.79 11.78
C TYR A 88 12.42 -18.54 12.35
N ASN A 89 12.99 -17.36 12.16
CA ASN A 89 12.40 -16.10 12.57
C ASN A 89 11.11 -15.78 11.77
N SER A 90 11.12 -16.02 10.46
CA SER A 90 9.90 -15.92 9.64
C SER A 90 8.81 -16.89 10.12
N ARG A 91 9.14 -18.14 10.41
CA ARG A 91 8.21 -19.11 11.01
C ARG A 91 7.64 -18.67 12.36
N ALA A 92 8.47 -18.08 13.22
CA ALA A 92 8.01 -17.54 14.50
C ALA A 92 7.03 -16.39 14.31
N ARG A 93 7.33 -15.45 13.41
CA ARG A 93 6.41 -14.35 13.02
C ARG A 93 5.08 -14.86 12.48
N LEU A 94 5.09 -15.93 11.67
CA LEU A 94 3.88 -16.54 11.09
C LEU A 94 2.97 -17.22 12.13
N ARG A 95 3.51 -17.70 13.25
CA ARG A 95 2.73 -18.33 14.33
C ARG A 95 2.03 -17.32 15.23
N SER A 96 2.38 -16.05 15.16
CA SER A 96 1.77 -15.01 15.97
C SER A 96 0.31 -14.74 15.57
N GLY A 97 -0.53 -14.32 16.53
CA GLY A 97 -1.92 -13.90 16.25
C GLY A 97 -1.98 -12.75 15.26
N VAL A 98 -1.02 -11.85 15.30
CA VAL A 98 -0.86 -10.71 14.37
C VAL A 98 -0.72 -11.17 12.93
N ALA A 99 -0.08 -12.32 12.67
CA ALA A 99 0.06 -12.84 11.30
C ALA A 99 -1.29 -13.14 10.65
N ARG A 100 -2.25 -13.68 11.38
CA ARG A 100 -3.58 -13.98 10.85
C ARG A 100 -4.28 -12.73 10.36
N GLU A 101 -4.24 -11.67 11.14
CA GLU A 101 -4.86 -10.39 10.77
C GLU A 101 -4.11 -9.73 9.61
N ALA A 102 -2.78 -9.79 9.59
CA ALA A 102 -1.97 -9.29 8.49
C ALA A 102 -2.28 -10.01 7.16
N PHE A 103 -2.49 -11.34 7.17
CA PHE A 103 -2.89 -12.09 5.98
C PHE A 103 -4.33 -11.78 5.54
N LYS A 104 -5.27 -11.55 6.45
CA LYS A 104 -6.62 -11.07 6.10
C LYS A 104 -6.58 -9.72 5.43
N LEU A 105 -5.84 -8.77 6.03
CA LEU A 105 -5.69 -7.43 5.47
C LEU A 105 -5.02 -7.48 4.08
N ARG A 106 -3.98 -8.30 3.92
CA ARG A 106 -3.36 -8.54 2.60
C ARG A 106 -4.37 -9.04 1.59
N ALA A 107 -5.15 -10.08 1.93
CA ALA A 107 -6.16 -10.63 1.03
C ALA A 107 -7.16 -9.55 0.60
N GLU A 108 -7.71 -8.82 1.57
CA GLU A 108 -8.65 -7.73 1.30
C GLU A 108 -8.06 -6.65 0.39
N LEU A 109 -6.87 -6.14 0.69
CA LEU A 109 -6.25 -5.06 -0.07
C LEU A 109 -5.80 -5.51 -1.47
N CYS A 110 -5.21 -6.71 -1.59
CA CYS A 110 -4.78 -7.24 -2.87
C CYS A 110 -5.97 -7.60 -3.76
N GLU A 111 -6.96 -8.32 -3.23
CA GLU A 111 -8.14 -8.74 -4.01
C GLU A 111 -8.95 -7.53 -4.50
N ARG A 112 -9.18 -6.54 -3.65
CA ARG A 112 -9.86 -5.29 -4.07
C ARG A 112 -9.08 -4.54 -5.13
N GLY A 113 -7.77 -4.39 -4.95
CA GLY A 113 -6.90 -3.74 -5.93
C GLY A 113 -6.93 -4.45 -7.28
N PHE A 114 -6.74 -5.76 -7.29
CA PHE A 114 -6.78 -6.57 -8.51
C PHE A 114 -8.17 -6.56 -9.17
N ALA A 115 -9.24 -6.71 -8.41
CA ALA A 115 -10.60 -6.65 -8.96
C ALA A 115 -10.90 -5.30 -9.63
N LEU A 116 -10.45 -4.21 -9.04
CA LEU A 116 -10.66 -2.88 -9.62
C LEU A 116 -9.79 -2.61 -10.84
N VAL A 117 -8.51 -2.95 -10.79
CA VAL A 117 -7.57 -2.68 -11.88
C VAL A 117 -7.72 -3.70 -13.01
N LEU A 118 -7.79 -5.00 -12.70
CA LEU A 118 -7.81 -6.05 -13.71
C LEU A 118 -9.20 -6.30 -14.27
N ASP A 119 -10.22 -6.42 -13.42
CA ASP A 119 -11.57 -6.78 -13.88
C ASP A 119 -12.34 -5.57 -14.36
N ARG A 120 -12.53 -4.56 -13.50
CA ARG A 120 -13.28 -3.35 -13.87
C ARG A 120 -12.48 -2.40 -14.75
N GLY A 121 -11.17 -2.32 -14.56
CA GLY A 121 -10.24 -1.54 -15.38
C GLY A 121 -9.92 -2.19 -16.73
N GLY A 122 -10.36 -3.42 -16.98
CA GLY A 122 -10.13 -4.13 -18.23
C GLY A 122 -8.67 -4.47 -18.51
N MET A 123 -7.84 -4.59 -17.45
CA MET A 123 -6.41 -4.87 -17.58
C MET A 123 -6.06 -6.36 -17.68
N ARG A 124 -7.05 -7.29 -17.59
CA ARG A 124 -6.79 -8.72 -17.82
C ARG A 124 -6.37 -9.02 -19.26
N ARG A 125 -6.75 -8.18 -20.20
CA ARG A 125 -6.33 -8.24 -21.60
C ARG A 125 -5.82 -6.87 -22.02
N ALA A 126 -4.56 -6.78 -22.39
CA ALA A 126 -3.98 -5.55 -22.91
C ALA A 126 -3.68 -5.73 -24.40
N TRP A 127 -4.09 -4.76 -25.21
CA TRP A 127 -3.82 -4.73 -26.66
C TRP A 127 -2.55 -3.96 -26.98
N LEU A 128 -1.92 -3.37 -25.98
CA LEU A 128 -0.68 -2.63 -26.12
C LEU A 128 0.49 -3.59 -26.29
N ARG A 129 1.36 -3.26 -27.24
CA ARG A 129 2.61 -3.99 -27.45
C ARG A 129 3.73 -3.36 -26.62
N GLY A 130 4.56 -4.22 -26.05
CA GLY A 130 5.71 -3.84 -25.25
C GLY A 130 5.38 -3.62 -23.76
N ARG A 131 6.31 -4.08 -22.90
CA ARG A 131 6.20 -4.02 -21.44
C ARG A 131 6.02 -2.59 -20.94
N GLU A 132 6.78 -1.65 -21.48
CA GLU A 132 6.76 -0.25 -21.07
C GLU A 132 5.37 0.39 -21.26
N ASN A 133 4.75 0.17 -22.43
CA ASN A 133 3.42 0.69 -22.71
C ASN A 133 2.36 0.04 -21.82
N LEU A 134 2.51 -1.25 -21.56
CA LEU A 134 1.63 -1.98 -20.63
C LEU A 134 1.79 -1.44 -19.22
N HIS A 135 3.03 -1.22 -18.76
CA HIS A 135 3.32 -0.67 -17.44
C HIS A 135 2.73 0.75 -17.27
N LYS A 136 2.94 1.64 -18.24
CA LYS A 136 2.34 2.99 -18.23
C LYS A 136 0.82 2.93 -18.09
N ARG A 137 0.16 2.07 -18.87
CA ARG A 137 -1.30 1.90 -18.77
C ARG A 137 -1.71 1.36 -17.39
N TYR A 138 -0.97 0.39 -16.87
CA TYR A 138 -1.23 -0.17 -15.55
C TYR A 138 -1.11 0.89 -14.46
N LEU A 139 -0.07 1.73 -14.51
CA LEU A 139 0.11 2.84 -13.57
C LEU A 139 -1.05 3.84 -13.59
N VAL A 140 -1.62 4.15 -14.77
CA VAL A 140 -2.81 5.02 -14.87
C VAL A 140 -4.00 4.41 -14.13
N HIS A 141 -4.25 3.11 -14.27
CA HIS A 141 -5.34 2.43 -13.56
C HIS A 141 -5.10 2.39 -12.04
N VAL A 142 -3.85 2.15 -11.61
CA VAL A 142 -3.46 2.18 -10.19
C VAL A 142 -3.58 3.59 -9.63
N ALA A 143 -3.19 4.62 -10.38
CA ALA A 143 -3.37 6.02 -9.97
C ALA A 143 -4.86 6.36 -9.79
N GLY A 144 -5.71 5.94 -10.70
CA GLY A 144 -7.17 6.10 -10.57
C GLY A 144 -7.73 5.38 -9.33
N TYR A 145 -7.24 4.18 -9.04
CA TYR A 145 -7.61 3.45 -7.83
C TYR A 145 -7.18 4.20 -6.56
N ASN A 146 -5.93 4.65 -6.50
CA ASN A 146 -5.39 5.41 -5.36
C ASN A 146 -6.14 6.72 -5.15
N LEU A 147 -6.42 7.44 -6.24
CA LEU A 147 -7.24 8.66 -6.19
C LEU A 147 -8.63 8.38 -5.61
N GLY A 148 -9.27 7.28 -6.01
CA GLY A 148 -10.54 6.84 -5.45
C GLY A 148 -10.48 6.54 -3.94
N LEU A 149 -9.37 6.01 -3.44
CA LEU A 149 -9.15 5.83 -1.99
C LEU A 149 -9.02 7.16 -1.27
N ILE A 150 -8.23 8.09 -1.81
CA ILE A 150 -8.03 9.42 -1.25
C ILE A 150 -9.35 10.20 -1.24
N MET A 151 -10.11 10.19 -2.34
CA MET A 151 -11.42 10.84 -2.42
C MET A 151 -12.39 10.27 -1.37
N ARG A 152 -12.38 8.95 -1.16
CA ARG A 152 -13.23 8.31 -0.14
C ARG A 152 -12.86 8.76 1.27
N LEU A 153 -11.58 8.93 1.57
CA LEU A 153 -11.08 9.44 2.84
C LEU A 153 -11.48 10.92 3.06
N LEU A 154 -11.30 11.74 2.04
CA LEU A 154 -11.50 13.19 2.16
C LEU A 154 -12.98 13.60 2.07
N VAL A 155 -13.74 12.98 1.16
CA VAL A 155 -15.11 13.41 0.82
C VAL A 155 -16.18 12.32 0.94
N GLY A 156 -15.82 11.15 1.46
CA GLY A 156 -16.74 10.02 1.64
C GLY A 156 -17.13 9.29 0.35
N ALA A 157 -16.68 9.74 -0.81
CA ALA A 157 -17.02 9.17 -2.12
C ALA A 157 -15.75 8.81 -2.92
N GLY A 158 -15.62 7.56 -3.33
CA GLY A 158 -14.43 7.06 -4.05
C GLY A 158 -14.50 7.17 -5.57
N THR A 159 -15.56 7.75 -6.13
CA THR A 159 -15.70 7.99 -7.57
C THR A 159 -16.44 9.31 -7.83
N PRO A 160 -16.16 9.99 -8.97
CA PRO A 160 -16.89 11.19 -9.34
C PRO A 160 -18.41 10.97 -9.40
N ARG A 161 -18.85 9.80 -9.88
CA ARG A 161 -20.28 9.45 -9.97
C ARG A 161 -20.90 9.30 -8.57
N ALA A 162 -20.22 8.63 -7.63
CA ALA A 162 -20.71 8.52 -6.25
C ALA A 162 -20.70 9.88 -5.55
N PHE A 163 -19.74 10.74 -5.85
CA PHE A 163 -19.67 12.11 -5.37
C PHE A 163 -20.87 12.93 -5.84
N LEU A 164 -21.20 12.89 -7.13
CA LEU A 164 -22.37 13.58 -7.69
C LEU A 164 -23.69 13.04 -7.13
N ALA A 165 -23.75 11.75 -6.82
CA ALA A 165 -24.95 11.12 -6.25
C ALA A 165 -25.20 11.41 -4.76
N GLY A 166 -24.17 11.69 -3.98
CA GLY A 166 -24.30 11.90 -2.54
C GLY A 166 -23.15 12.68 -1.89
N GLY A 167 -21.98 12.75 -2.52
CA GLY A 167 -20.80 13.40 -1.96
C GLY A 167 -20.90 14.93 -1.93
N SER A 168 -21.69 15.53 -2.79
CA SER A 168 -21.98 16.96 -2.77
C SER A 168 -22.71 17.39 -1.49
N ALA A 169 -23.64 16.57 -1.01
CA ALA A 169 -24.33 16.83 0.25
C ALA A 169 -23.37 16.78 1.46
N TYR A 170 -22.41 15.86 1.45
CA TYR A 170 -21.38 15.77 2.50
C TYR A 170 -20.45 17.00 2.49
N LEU A 171 -20.01 17.45 1.31
CA LEU A 171 -19.19 18.65 1.18
C LEU A 171 -19.95 19.90 1.63
N LEU A 172 -21.21 20.05 1.21
CA LEU A 172 -22.08 21.14 1.63
C LEU A 172 -22.29 21.12 3.15
N ALA A 173 -22.49 19.94 3.75
CA ALA A 173 -22.61 19.81 5.18
C ALA A 173 -21.31 20.19 5.92
N ARG A 174 -20.13 19.82 5.38
CA ARG A 174 -18.84 20.22 5.94
C ARG A 174 -18.56 21.70 5.78
N VAL A 175 -18.85 22.26 4.61
CA VAL A 175 -18.71 23.72 4.36
C VAL A 175 -19.64 24.50 5.27
N ASN A 176 -20.90 24.06 5.44
CA ASN A 176 -21.84 24.68 6.34
C ASN A 176 -21.43 24.54 7.82
N ALA A 177 -20.91 23.37 8.23
CA ALA A 177 -20.40 23.16 9.59
C ALA A 177 -19.17 24.06 9.88
N ASN A 178 -18.24 24.17 8.92
CA ASN A 178 -17.09 25.05 9.04
C ASN A 178 -17.50 26.52 8.96
N GLY A 179 -18.47 26.87 8.11
CA GLY A 179 -19.05 28.21 8.02
C GLY A 179 -19.79 28.62 9.29
N ALA A 180 -20.55 27.70 9.89
CA ALA A 180 -21.19 27.92 11.18
C ALA A 180 -20.20 28.05 12.33
N ALA A 181 -19.11 27.27 12.31
CA ALA A 181 -18.01 27.41 13.26
C ALA A 181 -17.30 28.75 13.10
N LEU A 182 -17.07 29.19 11.87
CA LEU A 182 -16.46 30.50 11.60
C LEU A 182 -17.38 31.67 12.04
N ALA A 183 -18.69 31.55 11.78
CA ALA A 183 -19.66 32.52 12.25
C ALA A 183 -19.74 32.60 13.78
N LEU A 184 -19.67 31.46 14.46
CA LEU A 184 -19.62 31.39 15.92
C LEU A 184 -18.35 32.00 16.49
N LEU A 185 -17.21 31.80 15.81
CA LEU A 185 -15.91 32.40 16.19
C LEU A 185 -15.88 33.94 16.01
N VAL A 186 -16.50 34.44 14.98
CA VAL A 186 -16.64 35.86 14.73
C VAL A 186 -17.53 36.53 15.77
N THR A 187 -18.54 35.85 16.28
CA THR A 187 -19.47 36.37 17.27
C THR A 187 -18.96 36.26 18.72
N THR A 188 -17.98 35.42 19.02
CA THR A 188 -17.46 35.19 20.37
C THR A 188 -16.16 35.93 20.67
N GLY A 189 -15.63 36.74 19.75
CA GLY A 189 -14.55 37.73 20.03
C GLY A 189 -13.11 37.21 19.85
N THR A 190 -12.33 38.09 19.53
CA THR A 190 -10.93 38.33 19.14
C THR A 190 -9.83 37.29 19.43
N GLU A 191 -9.90 36.44 20.40
CA GLU A 191 -8.82 35.47 20.69
C GLU A 191 -8.88 34.22 19.82
N THR A 192 -10.06 33.84 19.35
CA THR A 192 -10.26 32.68 18.50
C THR A 192 -10.09 32.96 17.00
N ALA A 193 -10.13 34.19 16.59
CA ALA A 193 -9.90 34.61 15.19
C ALA A 193 -8.46 34.33 14.71
N MET A 194 -7.47 34.34 15.59
CA MET A 194 -6.07 34.02 15.24
C MET A 194 -5.85 32.56 14.93
N LEU A 195 -6.62 31.64 15.54
CA LEU A 195 -6.54 30.20 15.26
C LEU A 195 -7.21 29.80 13.94
N ALA A 196 -8.22 30.56 13.50
CA ALA A 196 -8.93 30.30 12.24
C ALA A 196 -8.10 30.72 10.99
N VAL A 197 -7.25 31.74 11.10
CA VAL A 197 -6.37 32.17 10.01
C VAL A 197 -5.21 31.22 9.78
N SER A 198 -4.79 30.46 10.82
CA SER A 198 -3.73 29.43 10.72
C SER A 198 -4.18 28.13 10.02
N LEU A 199 -5.48 27.96 9.79
CA LEU A 199 -6.06 26.76 9.12
C LEU A 199 -6.51 27.02 7.67
N ALA A 200 -6.31 28.22 7.13
CA ALA A 200 -6.50 28.48 5.72
C ALA A 200 -5.35 27.80 4.94
N PRO A 201 -5.63 26.95 3.94
CA PRO A 201 -4.59 26.42 3.08
C PRO A 201 -3.90 27.58 2.36
N GLU A 202 -2.56 27.56 2.36
CA GLU A 202 -1.79 28.47 1.53
C GLU A 202 -2.24 28.34 0.06
N PRO A 203 -2.35 29.45 -0.70
CA PRO A 203 -2.60 29.38 -2.13
C PRO A 203 -1.43 28.62 -2.77
N LEU A 204 -1.77 27.59 -3.53
CA LEU A 204 -0.83 26.89 -4.39
C LEU A 204 -0.45 27.85 -5.53
N ASP A 205 0.80 28.33 -5.51
CA ASP A 205 1.44 28.96 -6.67
C ASP A 205 1.79 27.92 -7.74
#